data_f34322400b7bc32245cae79e83861fd7
#
_entry.id   f34322400b7bc32245cae79e83861fd7
#
_cell.length_a   1.000
_cell.length_b   1.000
_cell.length_c   1.000
_cell.angle_alpha   90.00
_cell.angle_beta   90.00
_cell.angle_gamma   90.00
#
_symmetry.space_group_name_H-M   'P 1'
#
loop_
_entity.id
_entity.type
_entity.pdbx_description
1 polymer ?
#
loop_
_entity_poly.entity_id
_entity_poly.type
_entity_poly.pdbx_seq_one_letter_code
_entity_poly.pdbx_strand_id
1 'polypeptide(L)'
;MGAEPVLWLALGSQVPDLVDKPLAWYVGTLPAGRSLAHSLLVALPLVVLVAALAQRYDRGEAGAAFGIGVLAHAGVDALPALWDPDATATFLLWPVLTVTQYEGAPSILALFRESLGDPFFLVELLLVVLAVAVWYRDGSPGLGTLVRAGRRLG
;
A
#
# COMPACT_ATOMS: atom_id res chain seq x y z
N MET A 1 6.40 7.83 -18.89
CA MET A 1 5.39 8.29 -17.91
C MET A 1 5.89 9.58 -17.27
N GLY A 2 5.01 10.55 -17.01
CA GLY A 2 5.37 11.74 -16.25
C GLY A 2 5.72 11.40 -14.80
N ALA A 3 6.43 12.29 -14.10
CA ALA A 3 6.79 12.09 -12.69
C ALA A 3 5.56 12.00 -11.76
N GLU A 4 4.49 12.69 -12.10
CA GLU A 4 3.29 12.79 -11.27
C GLU A 4 2.56 11.47 -11.09
N PRO A 5 2.20 10.69 -12.14
CA PRO A 5 1.54 9.39 -11.96
C PRO A 5 2.38 8.40 -11.14
N VAL A 6 3.72 8.42 -11.27
CA VAL A 6 4.60 7.54 -10.47
C VAL A 6 4.51 7.86 -8.98
N LEU A 7 4.47 9.15 -8.63
CA LEU A 7 4.32 9.58 -7.23
C LEU A 7 2.94 9.20 -6.66
N TRP A 8 1.88 9.35 -7.46
CA TRP A 8 0.54 8.95 -7.05
C TRP A 8 0.38 7.43 -6.93
N LEU A 9 1.03 6.66 -7.79
CA LEU A 9 1.11 5.20 -7.66
C LEU A 9 1.79 4.80 -6.34
N ALA A 10 2.96 5.38 -6.06
CA ALA A 10 3.68 5.14 -4.82
C ALA A 10 2.88 5.55 -3.58
N LEU A 11 2.21 6.70 -3.62
CA LEU A 11 1.33 7.13 -2.52
C LEU A 11 0.17 6.16 -2.33
N GLY A 12 -0.52 5.79 -3.40
CA GLY A 12 -1.64 4.85 -3.35
C GLY A 12 -1.24 3.50 -2.76
N SER A 13 -0.06 2.99 -3.11
CA SER A 13 0.44 1.72 -2.56
C SER A 13 0.81 1.78 -1.08
N GLN A 14 0.96 2.96 -0.49
CA GLN A 14 1.26 3.11 0.94
C GLN A 14 0.05 3.47 1.79
N VAL A 15 -1.00 4.04 1.20
CA VAL A 15 -2.17 4.54 1.93
C VAL A 15 -2.82 3.48 2.82
N PRO A 16 -3.05 2.23 2.39
CA PRO A 16 -3.65 1.22 3.27
C PRO A 16 -2.87 1.03 4.56
N ASP A 17 -1.57 0.87 4.47
CA ASP A 17 -0.68 0.68 5.61
C ASP A 17 -0.55 1.93 6.51
N LEU A 18 -0.47 3.11 5.90
CA LEU A 18 -0.37 4.37 6.63
C LEU A 18 -1.63 4.71 7.42
N VAL A 19 -2.77 4.15 7.04
CA VAL A 19 -4.03 4.31 7.76
C VAL A 19 -4.22 3.22 8.79
N ASP A 20 -4.17 1.95 8.37
CA ASP A 20 -4.59 0.85 9.22
C ASP A 20 -3.58 0.53 10.33
N LYS A 21 -2.28 0.50 10.02
CA LYS A 21 -1.26 0.15 11.03
C LYS A 21 -1.21 1.14 12.19
N PRO A 22 -1.16 2.47 11.99
CA PRO A 22 -1.22 3.39 13.12
C PRO A 22 -2.51 3.29 13.94
N LEU A 23 -3.67 3.13 13.28
CA LEU A 23 -4.95 3.05 13.97
C LEU A 23 -5.10 1.73 14.74
N ALA A 24 -4.56 0.63 14.24
CA ALA A 24 -4.58 -0.66 14.93
C ALA A 24 -3.54 -0.72 16.06
N TRP A 25 -2.28 -0.37 15.78
CA TRP A 25 -1.16 -0.65 16.68
C TRP A 25 -0.93 0.41 17.76
N TYR A 26 -1.18 1.70 17.43
CA TYR A 26 -0.91 2.79 18.37
C TYR A 26 -2.18 3.39 18.97
N VAL A 27 -3.26 3.46 18.20
CA VAL A 27 -4.54 4.03 18.68
C VAL A 27 -5.46 2.94 19.22
N GLY A 28 -5.36 1.71 18.72
CA GLY A 28 -6.19 0.57 19.15
C GLY A 28 -7.66 0.67 18.72
N THR A 29 -7.96 1.47 17.69
CA THR A 29 -9.35 1.65 17.20
C THR A 29 -9.75 0.64 16.13
N LEU A 30 -8.77 0.01 15.48
CA LEU A 30 -8.99 -1.04 14.48
C LEU A 30 -8.55 -2.40 15.03
N PRO A 31 -9.22 -3.50 14.60
CA PRO A 31 -8.91 -4.83 15.09
C PRO A 31 -7.57 -5.38 14.60
N ALA A 32 -7.08 -4.91 13.45
CA ALA A 32 -5.85 -5.36 12.85
C ALA A 32 -5.24 -4.31 11.92
N GLY A 33 -3.94 -4.43 11.63
CA GLY A 33 -3.23 -3.58 10.67
C GLY A 33 -3.63 -3.80 9.20
N ARG A 34 -4.59 -4.69 8.96
CA ARG A 34 -5.25 -4.93 7.67
C ARG A 34 -6.75 -4.99 7.94
N SER A 35 -7.46 -3.87 7.83
CA SER A 35 -8.90 -3.79 8.08
C SER A 35 -9.56 -2.68 7.26
N LEU A 36 -9.57 -1.43 7.73
CA LEU A 36 -10.35 -0.33 7.16
C LEU A 36 -9.91 0.03 5.72
N ALA A 37 -8.67 0.44 5.55
CA ALA A 37 -8.16 0.92 4.27
C ALA A 37 -7.75 -0.22 3.31
N HIS A 38 -7.55 -1.44 3.84
CA HIS A 38 -7.36 -2.65 3.04
C HIS A 38 -8.70 -3.25 2.57
N SER A 39 -9.81 -2.84 3.16
CA SER A 39 -11.13 -3.33 2.75
C SER A 39 -11.55 -2.74 1.41
N LEU A 40 -11.96 -3.60 0.47
CA LEU A 40 -12.54 -3.16 -0.81
C LEU A 40 -13.80 -2.33 -0.63
N LEU A 41 -14.55 -2.53 0.47
CA LEU A 41 -15.75 -1.76 0.77
C LEU A 41 -15.43 -0.28 1.05
N VAL A 42 -14.21 0.03 1.48
CA VAL A 42 -13.71 1.39 1.72
C VAL A 42 -12.77 1.84 0.60
N ALA A 43 -11.88 0.97 0.16
CA ALA A 43 -10.87 1.28 -0.86
C ALA A 43 -11.51 1.64 -2.20
N LEU A 44 -12.53 0.91 -2.67
CA LEU A 44 -13.18 1.18 -3.95
C LEU A 44 -13.89 2.56 -3.97
N PRO A 45 -14.74 2.93 -3.00
CA PRO A 45 -15.29 4.28 -2.93
C PRO A 45 -14.22 5.37 -2.86
N LEU A 46 -13.14 5.15 -2.11
CA LEU A 46 -12.02 6.10 -2.04
C LEU A 46 -11.34 6.26 -3.40
N VAL A 47 -11.02 5.16 -4.08
CA VAL A 47 -10.41 5.19 -5.42
C VAL A 47 -11.30 5.91 -6.43
N VAL A 48 -12.60 5.62 -6.43
CA VAL A 48 -13.57 6.30 -7.29
C VAL A 48 -13.62 7.80 -7.00
N LEU A 49 -13.65 8.18 -5.73
CA LEU A 49 -13.64 9.59 -5.33
C LEU A 49 -12.38 10.31 -5.79
N VAL A 50 -11.20 9.72 -5.53
CA VAL A 50 -9.91 10.30 -5.93
C VAL A 50 -9.82 10.41 -7.46
N ALA A 51 -10.24 9.37 -8.20
CA ALA A 51 -10.27 9.40 -9.66
C ALA A 51 -11.19 10.47 -10.20
N ALA A 52 -12.40 10.62 -9.65
CA ALA A 52 -13.35 11.66 -10.04
C ALA A 52 -12.82 13.08 -9.76
N LEU A 53 -12.19 13.27 -8.59
CA LEU A 53 -11.56 14.54 -8.26
C LEU A 53 -10.36 14.84 -9.19
N ALA A 54 -9.50 13.85 -9.43
CA ALA A 54 -8.37 14.01 -10.33
C ALA A 54 -8.81 14.39 -11.75
N GLN A 55 -9.88 13.78 -12.26
CA GLN A 55 -10.45 14.14 -13.57
C GLN A 55 -10.93 15.59 -13.64
N ARG A 56 -11.52 16.14 -12.57
CA ARG A 56 -11.95 17.54 -12.52
C ARG A 56 -10.79 18.54 -12.64
N TYR A 57 -9.57 18.12 -12.36
CA TYR A 57 -8.35 18.92 -12.42
C TYR A 57 -7.44 18.52 -13.58
N ASP A 58 -7.95 17.81 -14.59
CA ASP A 58 -7.21 17.30 -15.75
C ASP A 58 -6.01 16.41 -15.37
N ARG A 59 -6.12 15.66 -14.25
CA ARG A 59 -5.11 14.76 -13.72
C ARG A 59 -5.58 13.30 -13.69
N GLY A 60 -6.32 12.87 -14.67
CA GLY A 60 -6.91 11.52 -14.71
C GLY A 60 -5.89 10.39 -14.59
N GLU A 61 -4.70 10.54 -15.20
CA GLU A 61 -3.61 9.55 -15.07
C GLU A 61 -3.11 9.42 -13.62
N ALA A 62 -3.03 10.51 -12.88
CA ALA A 62 -2.63 10.50 -11.48
C ALA A 62 -3.67 9.79 -10.61
N GLY A 63 -4.96 10.06 -10.83
CA GLY A 63 -6.05 9.38 -10.14
C GLY A 63 -6.09 7.88 -10.42
N ALA A 64 -5.90 7.48 -11.68
CA ALA A 64 -5.81 6.07 -12.07
C ALA A 64 -4.59 5.39 -11.42
N ALA A 65 -3.43 6.04 -11.44
CA ALA A 65 -2.21 5.53 -10.81
C ALA A 65 -2.36 5.33 -9.30
N PHE A 66 -3.00 6.28 -8.60
CA PHE A 66 -3.34 6.14 -7.19
C PHE A 66 -4.22 4.91 -6.94
N GLY A 67 -5.29 4.76 -7.72
CA GLY A 67 -6.21 3.62 -7.59
C GLY A 67 -5.52 2.28 -7.84
N ILE A 68 -4.65 2.19 -8.86
CA ILE A 68 -3.83 1.00 -9.12
C ILE A 68 -2.94 0.70 -7.91
N GLY A 69 -2.30 1.72 -7.31
CA GLY A 69 -1.47 1.55 -6.12
C GLY A 69 -2.23 0.94 -4.95
N VAL A 70 -3.39 1.52 -4.60
CA VAL A 70 -4.25 1.03 -3.49
C VAL A 70 -4.70 -0.41 -3.73
N LEU A 71 -5.23 -0.71 -4.93
CA LEU A 71 -5.77 -2.03 -5.22
C LEU A 71 -4.68 -3.08 -5.38
N ALA A 72 -3.52 -2.73 -5.95
CA ALA A 72 -2.38 -3.62 -6.03
C ALA A 72 -1.85 -3.99 -4.64
N HIS A 73 -1.76 -3.03 -3.71
CA HIS A 73 -1.35 -3.28 -2.33
C HIS A 73 -2.28 -4.30 -1.65
N ALA A 74 -3.59 -4.02 -1.62
CA ALA A 74 -4.56 -4.92 -1.02
C ALA A 74 -4.59 -6.31 -1.71
N GLY A 75 -4.37 -6.34 -3.03
CA GLY A 75 -4.29 -7.59 -3.80
C GLY A 75 -3.06 -8.43 -3.45
N VAL A 76 -1.89 -7.80 -3.34
CA VAL A 76 -0.65 -8.50 -2.92
C VAL A 76 -0.78 -9.06 -1.51
N ASP A 77 -1.37 -8.30 -0.60
CA ASP A 77 -1.64 -8.74 0.77
C ASP A 77 -2.60 -9.93 0.87
N ALA A 78 -3.46 -10.09 -0.13
CA ALA A 78 -4.39 -11.22 -0.21
C ALA A 78 -3.78 -12.48 -0.87
N LEU A 79 -2.67 -12.36 -1.59
CA LEU A 79 -2.05 -13.48 -2.32
C LEU A 79 -1.75 -14.71 -1.44
N PRO A 80 -1.20 -14.57 -0.21
CA PRO A 80 -0.91 -15.73 0.64
C PRO A 80 -2.11 -16.65 0.84
N ALA A 81 -3.33 -16.11 0.87
CA ALA A 81 -4.54 -16.93 1.00
C ALA A 81 -4.78 -17.93 -0.15
N LEU A 82 -4.00 -17.85 -1.24
CA LEU A 82 -4.10 -18.80 -2.37
C LEU A 82 -3.34 -20.11 -2.12
N TRP A 83 -2.36 -20.15 -1.22
CA TRP A 83 -1.50 -21.31 -0.99
C TRP A 83 -1.23 -21.65 0.48
N ASP A 84 -1.46 -20.69 1.39
CA ASP A 84 -1.30 -20.89 2.83
C ASP A 84 -2.68 -21.10 3.46
N PRO A 85 -2.98 -22.31 4.01
CA PRO A 85 -4.26 -22.61 4.64
C PRO A 85 -4.56 -21.75 5.87
N ASP A 86 -3.53 -21.21 6.51
CA ASP A 86 -3.66 -20.36 7.71
C ASP A 86 -3.85 -18.88 7.35
N ALA A 87 -3.50 -18.49 6.12
CA ALA A 87 -3.69 -17.14 5.64
C ALA A 87 -5.14 -16.90 5.17
N THR A 88 -5.67 -15.73 5.49
CA THR A 88 -7.03 -15.34 5.09
C THR A 88 -7.03 -13.97 4.40
N ALA A 89 -7.93 -13.79 3.44
CA ALA A 89 -8.19 -12.51 2.78
C ALA A 89 -9.51 -11.86 3.28
N THR A 90 -9.97 -12.20 4.48
CA THR A 90 -11.24 -11.71 5.05
C THR A 90 -11.22 -10.19 5.26
N PHE A 91 -10.04 -9.59 5.43
CA PHE A 91 -9.87 -8.15 5.53
C PHE A 91 -10.39 -7.38 4.31
N LEU A 92 -10.40 -8.00 3.13
CA LEU A 92 -10.94 -7.36 1.92
C LEU A 92 -12.43 -7.02 2.03
N LEU A 93 -13.16 -7.70 2.91
CA LEU A 93 -14.59 -7.49 3.14
C LEU A 93 -14.91 -7.01 4.56
N TRP A 94 -13.91 -6.51 5.29
CA TRP A 94 -14.16 -5.88 6.58
C TRP A 94 -15.08 -4.64 6.42
N PRO A 95 -16.03 -4.36 7.32
CA PRO A 95 -16.35 -5.02 8.59
C PRO A 95 -17.37 -6.18 8.45
N VAL A 96 -17.77 -6.55 7.24
CA VAL A 96 -18.74 -7.65 7.01
C VAL A 96 -18.16 -9.00 7.44
N LEU A 97 -16.86 -9.21 7.15
CA LEU A 97 -16.10 -10.34 7.66
C LEU A 97 -15.15 -9.89 8.76
N THR A 98 -15.00 -10.74 9.77
CA THR A 98 -14.06 -10.50 10.85
C THR A 98 -12.61 -10.74 10.40
N VAL A 99 -11.69 -9.98 10.99
CA VAL A 99 -10.24 -10.16 10.80
C VAL A 99 -9.63 -10.68 12.09
N THR A 100 -8.54 -11.45 11.96
CA THR A 100 -7.77 -11.92 13.11
C THR A 100 -7.10 -10.72 13.77
N GLN A 101 -7.28 -10.57 15.09
CA GLN A 101 -6.64 -9.51 15.86
C GLN A 101 -5.15 -9.81 16.03
N TYR A 102 -4.33 -8.78 15.86
CA TYR A 102 -2.92 -8.84 16.23
C TYR A 102 -2.77 -8.43 17.70
N GLU A 103 -2.16 -9.30 18.50
CA GLU A 103 -1.82 -9.02 19.88
C GLU A 103 -0.57 -8.13 19.94
N GLY A 104 -0.76 -6.84 19.95
CA GLY A 104 0.29 -5.84 20.11
C GLY A 104 0.93 -5.34 18.81
N ALA A 105 1.62 -4.21 18.91
CA ALA A 105 2.39 -3.64 17.80
C ALA A 105 3.74 -4.38 17.71
N PRO A 106 3.99 -5.14 16.65
CA PRO A 106 5.29 -5.76 16.47
C PRO A 106 6.35 -4.67 16.28
N SER A 107 7.54 -4.86 16.83
CA SER A 107 8.66 -3.97 16.49
C SER A 107 9.05 -4.19 15.01
N ILE A 108 9.44 -3.11 14.31
CA ILE A 108 9.92 -3.20 12.92
C ILE A 108 11.05 -4.25 12.78
N LEU A 109 11.91 -4.35 13.78
CA LEU A 109 13.01 -5.32 13.79
C LEU A 109 12.50 -6.77 13.94
N ALA A 110 11.47 -6.99 14.77
CA ALA A 110 10.85 -8.30 14.91
C ALA A 110 10.17 -8.74 13.61
N LEU A 111 9.38 -7.86 13.00
CA LEU A 111 8.78 -8.10 11.69
C LEU A 111 9.82 -8.51 10.65
N PHE A 112 10.92 -7.74 10.54
CA PHE A 112 11.97 -8.03 9.58
C PHE A 112 12.64 -9.38 9.84
N ARG A 113 12.92 -9.72 11.10
CA ARG A 113 13.53 -11.02 11.47
C ARG A 113 12.62 -12.21 11.18
N GLU A 114 11.34 -12.08 11.49
CA GLU A 114 10.34 -13.11 11.24
C GLU A 114 10.13 -13.31 9.73
N SER A 115 10.14 -12.21 8.96
CA SER A 115 9.98 -12.25 7.51
C SER A 115 11.17 -12.88 6.76
N LEU A 116 12.40 -12.81 7.29
CA LEU A 116 13.60 -13.34 6.62
C LEU A 116 13.53 -14.86 6.35
N GLY A 117 12.71 -15.61 7.10
CA GLY A 117 12.49 -17.05 6.91
C GLY A 117 11.32 -17.38 5.98
N ASP A 118 10.55 -16.40 5.57
CA ASP A 118 9.38 -16.57 4.74
C ASP A 118 9.76 -16.52 3.24
N PRO A 119 9.52 -17.59 2.46
CA PRO A 119 9.77 -17.57 1.02
C PRO A 119 9.00 -16.45 0.28
N PHE A 120 7.81 -16.09 0.75
CA PHE A 120 7.03 -15.01 0.16
C PHE A 120 7.70 -13.66 0.34
N PHE A 121 8.27 -13.39 1.52
CA PHE A 121 9.04 -12.19 1.76
C PHE A 121 10.26 -12.07 0.83
N LEU A 122 10.92 -13.20 0.52
CA LEU A 122 12.04 -13.19 -0.44
C LEU A 122 11.57 -12.84 -1.85
N VAL A 123 10.38 -13.29 -2.25
CA VAL A 123 9.77 -12.90 -3.53
C VAL A 123 9.42 -11.41 -3.53
N GLU A 124 8.84 -10.88 -2.45
CA GLU A 124 8.55 -9.45 -2.31
C GLU A 124 9.83 -8.61 -2.40
N LEU A 125 10.88 -9.03 -1.70
CA LEU A 125 12.19 -8.36 -1.74
C LEU A 125 12.77 -8.34 -3.17
N LEU A 126 12.69 -9.47 -3.87
CA LEU A 126 13.12 -9.56 -5.28
C LEU A 126 12.31 -8.59 -6.15
N LEU A 127 10.99 -8.54 -5.99
CA LEU A 127 10.12 -7.63 -6.74
C LEU A 127 10.45 -6.16 -6.45
N VAL A 128 10.76 -5.81 -5.19
CA VAL A 128 11.21 -4.46 -4.82
C VAL A 128 12.53 -4.13 -5.50
N VAL A 129 13.51 -5.04 -5.48
CA VAL A 129 14.80 -4.83 -6.15
C VAL A 129 14.62 -4.64 -7.66
N LEU A 130 13.80 -5.46 -8.30
CA LEU A 130 13.48 -5.34 -9.72
C LEU A 130 12.76 -4.02 -10.04
N ALA A 131 11.80 -3.62 -9.22
CA ALA A 131 11.07 -2.36 -9.39
C ALA A 131 12.01 -1.16 -9.26
N VAL A 132 12.91 -1.16 -8.27
CA VAL A 132 13.93 -0.12 -8.10
C VAL A 132 14.90 -0.10 -9.28
N ALA A 133 15.33 -1.25 -9.78
CA ALA A 133 16.24 -1.34 -10.93
C ALA A 133 15.58 -0.78 -12.21
N VAL A 134 14.32 -1.13 -12.48
CA VAL A 134 13.55 -0.58 -13.61
C VAL A 134 13.34 0.92 -13.44
N TRP A 135 12.95 1.38 -12.26
CA TRP A 135 12.76 2.79 -11.96
C TRP A 135 14.05 3.60 -12.16
N TYR A 136 15.19 3.05 -11.71
CA TYR A 136 16.50 3.68 -11.93
C TYR A 136 16.88 3.73 -13.41
N ARG A 137 16.68 2.62 -14.14
CA ARG A 137 16.93 2.53 -15.58
C ARG A 137 16.08 3.55 -16.36
N ASP A 138 14.86 3.80 -15.93
CA ASP A 138 13.94 4.76 -16.57
C ASP A 138 14.22 6.23 -16.17
N GLY A 139 15.36 6.51 -15.51
CA GLY A 139 15.80 7.85 -15.15
C GLY A 139 15.19 8.39 -13.86
N SER A 140 14.76 7.49 -12.96
CA SER A 140 14.23 7.81 -11.63
C SER A 140 13.09 8.85 -11.66
N PRO A 141 12.00 8.63 -12.40
CA PRO A 141 10.93 9.60 -12.56
C PRO A 141 10.34 9.96 -11.17
N GLY A 142 10.12 11.25 -10.93
CA GLY A 142 9.62 11.76 -9.64
C GLY A 142 10.71 12.21 -8.66
N LEU A 143 11.93 11.66 -8.70
CA LEU A 143 13.01 12.01 -7.76
C LEU A 143 13.34 13.51 -7.80
N GLY A 144 13.49 14.06 -9.00
CA GLY A 144 13.75 15.51 -9.17
C GLY A 144 12.64 16.41 -8.62
N THR A 145 11.39 15.93 -8.61
CA THR A 145 10.25 16.66 -8.03
C THR A 145 10.32 16.63 -6.52
N LEU A 146 10.62 15.49 -5.91
CA LEU A 146 10.78 15.34 -4.46
C LEU A 146 11.94 16.17 -3.94
N VAL A 147 13.10 16.13 -4.62
CA VAL A 147 14.27 16.94 -4.24
C VAL A 147 13.97 18.43 -4.29
N ARG A 148 13.25 18.91 -5.32
CA ARG A 148 12.84 20.33 -5.42
C ARG A 148 11.84 20.70 -4.33
N ALA A 149 10.90 19.84 -4.00
CA ALA A 149 9.95 20.07 -2.91
C ALA A 149 10.67 20.18 -1.55
N GLY A 150 11.58 19.25 -1.26
CA GLY A 150 12.38 19.27 -0.03
C GLY A 150 13.21 20.55 0.15
N ARG A 151 13.80 21.06 -0.94
CA ARG A 151 14.57 22.33 -0.91
C ARG A 151 13.74 23.60 -0.70
N ARG A 152 12.40 23.52 -0.84
CA ARG A 152 11.50 24.65 -0.59
C ARG A 152 10.98 24.68 0.85
N LEU A 153 11.14 23.61 1.59
CA LEU A 153 10.66 23.44 2.97
C LEU A 153 11.78 23.58 4.02
N GLY A 154 13.04 23.59 3.62
CA GLY A 154 14.23 23.86 4.42
C GLY A 154 14.85 25.19 4.05
#